data_3714c4a7090c3b7bbea0f575c9ac8606
#
_entry.id   3714c4a7090c3b7bbea0f575c9ac8606
#
_cell.length_a   1.000
_cell.length_b   1.000
_cell.length_c   1.000
_cell.angle_alpha   90.00
_cell.angle_beta   90.00
_cell.angle_gamma   90.00
#
_symmetry.space_group_name_H-M   'P 1'
#
loop_
_entity.id
_entity.type
_entity.pdbx_description
1 polymer ?
#
loop_
_entity_poly.entity_id
_entity_poly.type
_entity_poly.pdbx_seq_one_letter_code
_entity_poly.pdbx_strand_id
1 'polypeptide(L)'
;MITEDIRYIGVNDHDIDLFEGQYQVPNGISYNSYVIMDEKIAIMDTVDKRKQTEFLGNLETALAGRTPDYLVISHMEPDHASSIQAVVERYPEITLVGNAKTFPMLKLYFDLDTSRALTVKEGDTLKLGRHELTFVMAPMVHWPEVMVSYDSCDK
;
A
#
# COMPACT_ATOMS: atom_id res chain seq x y z
N MET A 1 -8.94 0.45 -13.69
CA MET A 1 -8.03 1.46 -14.24
C MET A 1 -8.57 2.81 -13.81
N ILE A 2 -7.76 3.61 -13.16
CA ILE A 2 -8.13 5.00 -12.76
C ILE A 2 -7.66 5.94 -13.88
N THR A 3 -6.39 5.83 -14.25
CA THR A 3 -5.80 6.43 -15.45
C THR A 3 -5.05 5.35 -16.23
N GLU A 4 -4.32 5.70 -17.29
CA GLU A 4 -3.48 4.72 -18.01
C GLU A 4 -2.36 4.17 -17.11
N ASP A 5 -1.83 5.00 -16.22
CA ASP A 5 -0.70 4.66 -15.36
C ASP A 5 -1.14 4.20 -13.95
N ILE A 6 -2.28 4.68 -13.43
CA ILE A 6 -2.78 4.30 -12.12
C ILE A 6 -3.81 3.18 -12.26
N ARG A 7 -3.46 1.99 -11.76
CA ARG A 7 -4.29 0.80 -11.86
C ARG A 7 -4.76 0.37 -10.48
N TYR A 8 -6.06 0.09 -10.36
CA TYR A 8 -6.62 -0.52 -9.15
C TYR A 8 -6.20 -1.98 -9.08
N ILE A 9 -5.65 -2.40 -7.95
CA ILE A 9 -5.23 -3.76 -7.64
C ILE A 9 -5.84 -4.30 -6.35
N GLY A 10 -6.71 -3.50 -5.72
CA GLY A 10 -7.43 -3.90 -4.52
C GLY A 10 -8.44 -5.02 -4.75
N VAL A 11 -9.19 -5.36 -3.71
CA VAL A 11 -10.16 -6.46 -3.73
C VAL A 11 -11.46 -6.03 -3.07
N ASN A 12 -12.60 -6.43 -3.67
CA ASN A 12 -13.92 -6.30 -3.08
C ASN A 12 -14.25 -7.61 -2.34
N ASP A 13 -14.25 -7.55 -1.01
CA ASP A 13 -14.55 -8.70 -0.16
C ASP A 13 -16.05 -8.77 0.14
N HIS A 14 -16.75 -9.65 -0.54
CA HIS A 14 -18.18 -9.91 -0.34
C HIS A 14 -18.44 -11.08 0.61
N ASP A 15 -17.39 -11.74 1.10
CA ASP A 15 -17.50 -12.93 1.98
C ASP A 15 -17.46 -12.54 3.46
N ILE A 16 -17.12 -11.28 3.77
CA ILE A 16 -17.07 -10.77 5.14
C ILE A 16 -18.41 -10.17 5.54
N ASP A 17 -18.88 -10.48 6.73
CA ASP A 17 -20.10 -9.93 7.35
C ASP A 17 -19.82 -8.93 8.48
N LEU A 18 -18.64 -9.07 9.13
CA LEU A 18 -18.18 -8.18 10.20
C LEU A 18 -16.77 -7.66 9.92
N PHE A 19 -16.63 -6.38 9.62
CA PHE A 19 -15.35 -5.71 9.54
C PHE A 19 -14.82 -5.41 10.96
N GLU A 20 -13.52 -5.66 11.19
CA GLU A 20 -12.88 -5.58 12.51
C GLU A 20 -13.58 -6.35 13.63
N GLY A 21 -14.39 -7.35 13.28
CA GLY A 21 -15.15 -8.15 14.25
C GLY A 21 -16.31 -7.42 14.92
N GLN A 22 -16.64 -6.18 14.50
CA GLN A 22 -17.66 -5.35 15.15
C GLN A 22 -18.59 -4.58 14.19
N TYR A 23 -18.12 -4.18 13.03
CA TYR A 23 -18.92 -3.40 12.09
C TYR A 23 -19.62 -4.32 11.08
N GLN A 24 -20.95 -4.32 11.09
CA GLN A 24 -21.72 -5.08 10.09
C GLN A 24 -21.53 -4.48 8.69
N VAL A 25 -21.12 -5.31 7.74
CA VAL A 25 -20.88 -4.92 6.34
C VAL A 25 -21.71 -5.81 5.40
N PRO A 26 -23.04 -5.63 5.35
CA PRO A 26 -23.96 -6.52 4.64
C PRO A 26 -23.72 -6.58 3.13
N ASN A 27 -22.98 -5.63 2.57
CA ASN A 27 -22.59 -5.58 1.17
C ASN A 27 -21.11 -5.89 0.95
N GLY A 28 -20.41 -6.35 2.00
CA GLY A 28 -18.96 -6.52 1.98
C GLY A 28 -18.18 -5.23 2.16
N ILE A 29 -16.88 -5.28 1.91
CA ILE A 29 -15.95 -4.14 2.03
C ILE A 29 -14.96 -4.13 0.87
N SER A 30 -14.45 -2.97 0.50
CA SER A 30 -13.39 -2.81 -0.49
C SER A 30 -12.06 -2.54 0.22
N TYR A 31 -11.06 -3.38 -0.05
CA TYR A 31 -9.67 -3.12 0.33
C TYR A 31 -9.00 -2.42 -0.83
N ASN A 32 -8.71 -1.13 -0.65
CA ASN A 32 -8.21 -0.30 -1.73
C ASN A 32 -6.69 -0.33 -1.80
N SER A 33 -6.18 -0.76 -2.92
CA SER A 33 -4.76 -0.72 -3.25
C SER A 33 -4.60 -0.37 -4.72
N TYR A 34 -3.51 0.33 -5.03
CA TYR A 34 -3.23 0.81 -6.39
C TYR A 34 -1.77 0.55 -6.75
N VAL A 35 -1.48 0.46 -8.04
CA VAL A 35 -0.13 0.50 -8.56
C VAL A 35 0.01 1.65 -9.55
N ILE A 36 1.06 2.45 -9.38
CA ILE A 36 1.45 3.53 -10.29
C ILE A 36 2.56 3.00 -11.19
N MET A 37 2.26 2.93 -12.48
CA MET A 37 3.14 2.40 -13.52
C MET A 37 3.89 3.54 -14.21
N ASP A 38 5.15 3.73 -13.84
CA ASP A 38 6.00 4.76 -14.42
C ASP A 38 7.41 4.19 -14.68
N GLU A 39 8.45 5.03 -14.81
CA GLU A 39 9.85 4.59 -14.86
C GLU A 39 10.19 3.73 -13.65
N LYS A 40 9.81 4.23 -12.45
CA LYS A 40 9.75 3.50 -11.19
C LYS A 40 8.30 3.14 -10.87
N ILE A 41 8.08 1.96 -10.34
CA ILE A 41 6.74 1.47 -10.02
C ILE A 41 6.52 1.54 -8.52
N ALA A 42 5.41 2.16 -8.09
CA ALA A 42 5.00 2.22 -6.70
C ALA A 42 3.67 1.48 -6.47
N ILE A 43 3.66 0.58 -5.49
CA ILE A 43 2.44 -0.01 -4.93
C ILE A 43 1.98 0.89 -3.78
N MET A 44 0.69 1.22 -3.74
CA MET A 44 0.06 2.04 -2.70
C MET A 44 -0.77 1.15 -1.80
N ASP A 45 -0.28 0.87 -0.58
CA ASP A 45 -0.84 -0.07 0.39
C ASP A 45 -1.02 -1.50 -0.12
N THR A 46 -1.51 -2.38 0.73
CA THR A 46 -1.90 -3.75 0.42
C THR A 46 -3.36 -4.00 0.80
N VAL A 47 -3.72 -5.24 1.13
CA VAL A 47 -5.07 -5.63 1.49
C VAL A 47 -5.06 -6.57 2.71
N ASP A 48 -6.25 -6.85 3.25
CA ASP A 48 -6.45 -7.85 4.30
C ASP A 48 -5.94 -9.23 3.84
N LYS A 49 -5.34 -9.96 4.77
CA LYS A 49 -4.74 -11.28 4.53
C LYS A 49 -5.71 -12.30 3.91
N ARG A 50 -7.01 -12.19 4.20
CA ARG A 50 -8.03 -13.08 3.63
C ARG A 50 -8.12 -13.02 2.11
N LYS A 51 -7.78 -11.87 1.54
CA LYS A 51 -7.83 -11.60 0.09
C LYS A 51 -6.45 -11.48 -0.56
N GLN A 52 -5.39 -11.84 0.18
CA GLN A 52 -3.99 -11.75 -0.28
C GLN A 52 -3.74 -12.44 -1.64
N THR A 53 -4.31 -13.63 -1.86
CA THR A 53 -4.09 -14.38 -3.11
C THR A 53 -4.68 -13.65 -4.32
N GLU A 54 -5.89 -13.12 -4.18
CA GLU A 54 -6.55 -12.34 -5.23
C GLU A 54 -5.79 -11.04 -5.51
N PHE A 55 -5.38 -10.33 -4.45
CA PHE A 55 -4.56 -9.13 -4.53
C PHE A 55 -3.24 -9.36 -5.29
N LEU A 56 -2.49 -10.42 -4.94
CA LEU A 56 -1.23 -10.74 -5.62
C LEU A 56 -1.45 -11.07 -7.10
N GLY A 57 -2.56 -11.74 -7.45
CA GLY A 57 -2.95 -11.99 -8.84
C GLY A 57 -3.27 -10.70 -9.61
N ASN A 58 -4.01 -9.77 -8.96
CA ASN A 58 -4.30 -8.45 -9.52
C ASN A 58 -3.02 -7.63 -9.75
N LEU A 59 -2.12 -7.64 -8.75
CA LEU A 59 -0.82 -6.98 -8.83
C LEU A 59 0.03 -7.55 -9.97
N GLU A 60 0.16 -8.86 -10.09
CA GLU A 60 0.94 -9.51 -11.15
C GLU A 60 0.39 -9.17 -12.54
N THR A 61 -0.93 -9.17 -12.69
CA THR A 61 -1.61 -8.77 -13.93
C THR A 61 -1.33 -7.31 -14.26
N ALA A 62 -1.42 -6.43 -13.27
CA ALA A 62 -1.18 -5.00 -13.45
C ALA A 62 0.28 -4.69 -13.79
N LEU A 63 1.24 -5.39 -13.19
CA LEU A 63 2.67 -5.21 -13.44
C LEU A 63 3.07 -5.65 -14.84
N ALA A 64 2.33 -6.56 -15.48
CA ALA A 64 2.60 -7.04 -16.84
C ALA A 64 4.05 -7.49 -17.05
N GLY A 65 4.63 -8.21 -16.08
CA GLY A 65 6.01 -8.72 -16.13
C GLY A 65 7.08 -7.74 -15.65
N ARG A 66 6.72 -6.50 -15.26
CA ARG A 66 7.65 -5.57 -14.61
C ARG A 66 7.75 -5.85 -13.11
N THR A 67 8.81 -5.35 -12.48
CA THR A 67 9.05 -5.48 -11.03
C THR A 67 8.79 -4.14 -10.34
N PRO A 68 8.05 -4.12 -9.19
CA PRO A 68 7.82 -2.88 -8.45
C PRO A 68 9.08 -2.45 -7.71
N ASP A 69 9.31 -1.13 -7.64
CA ASP A 69 10.43 -0.51 -6.94
C ASP A 69 10.07 -0.15 -5.50
N TYR A 70 8.83 0.28 -5.26
CA TYR A 70 8.38 0.80 -3.97
C TYR A 70 7.06 0.18 -3.53
N LEU A 71 6.94 -0.03 -2.20
CA LEU A 71 5.67 -0.23 -1.52
C LEU A 71 5.49 0.91 -0.53
N VAL A 72 4.55 1.81 -0.82
CA VAL A 72 4.19 2.94 0.05
C VAL A 72 3.14 2.46 1.05
N ILE A 73 3.44 2.60 2.33
CA ILE A 73 2.58 2.19 3.44
C ILE A 73 1.94 3.44 4.03
N SER A 74 0.69 3.71 3.66
CA SER A 74 -0.07 4.86 4.14
C SER A 74 -0.65 4.61 5.53
N HIS A 75 -0.97 3.34 5.84
CA HIS A 75 -1.65 2.94 7.06
C HIS A 75 -1.28 1.51 7.47
N MET A 76 -1.20 1.24 8.78
CA MET A 76 -0.81 -0.06 9.34
C MET A 76 -1.98 -0.91 9.82
N GLU A 77 -3.22 -0.47 9.61
CA GLU A 77 -4.40 -1.28 9.88
C GLU A 77 -4.41 -2.55 9.00
N PRO A 78 -4.93 -3.69 9.49
CA PRO A 78 -4.83 -4.97 8.78
C PRO A 78 -5.34 -4.98 7.35
N ASP A 79 -6.37 -4.21 7.03
CA ASP A 79 -6.92 -4.08 5.67
C ASP A 79 -6.01 -3.33 4.68
N HIS A 80 -5.00 -2.63 5.19
CA HIS A 80 -3.93 -1.98 4.42
C HIS A 80 -2.60 -2.73 4.51
N ALA A 81 -2.33 -3.43 5.61
CA ALA A 81 -0.98 -3.87 5.96
C ALA A 81 -0.78 -5.39 5.96
N SER A 82 -1.84 -6.20 6.10
CA SER A 82 -1.69 -7.65 6.35
C SER A 82 -0.99 -8.41 5.22
N SER A 83 -0.95 -7.88 4.00
CA SER A 83 -0.30 -8.53 2.86
C SER A 83 1.09 -7.98 2.53
N ILE A 84 1.65 -7.05 3.34
CA ILE A 84 2.98 -6.47 3.14
C ILE A 84 4.06 -7.55 3.07
N GLN A 85 4.05 -8.51 4.00
CA GLN A 85 5.03 -9.60 4.02
C GLN A 85 5.02 -10.39 2.70
N ALA A 86 3.85 -10.72 2.19
CA ALA A 86 3.74 -11.48 0.94
C ALA A 86 4.25 -10.70 -0.29
N VAL A 87 4.09 -9.38 -0.30
CA VAL A 87 4.68 -8.51 -1.34
C VAL A 87 6.21 -8.54 -1.24
N VAL A 88 6.77 -8.39 -0.04
CA VAL A 88 8.24 -8.42 0.17
C VAL A 88 8.83 -9.79 -0.18
N GLU A 89 8.16 -10.88 0.19
CA GLU A 89 8.60 -12.25 -0.19
C GLU A 89 8.59 -12.46 -1.71
N ARG A 90 7.60 -11.89 -2.40
CA ARG A 90 7.47 -11.96 -3.86
C ARG A 90 8.47 -11.06 -4.60
N TYR A 91 8.76 -9.89 -4.03
CA TYR A 91 9.64 -8.87 -4.60
C TYR A 91 10.70 -8.43 -3.58
N PRO A 92 11.76 -9.25 -3.33
CA PRO A 92 12.71 -9.03 -2.24
C PRO A 92 13.53 -7.72 -2.36
N GLU A 93 13.60 -7.16 -3.57
CA GLU A 93 14.32 -5.89 -3.83
C GLU A 93 13.44 -4.64 -3.64
N ILE A 94 12.15 -4.82 -3.33
CA ILE A 94 11.22 -3.71 -3.12
C ILE A 94 11.66 -2.84 -1.94
N THR A 95 11.57 -1.52 -2.10
CA THR A 95 11.84 -0.56 -1.02
C THR A 95 10.53 -0.20 -0.32
N LEU A 96 10.44 -0.46 0.97
CA LEU A 96 9.32 -0.01 1.80
C LEU A 96 9.42 1.50 2.03
N VAL A 97 8.33 2.23 1.82
CA VAL A 97 8.23 3.68 2.05
C VAL A 97 7.17 3.93 3.11
N GLY A 98 7.53 4.66 4.16
CA GLY A 98 6.61 4.97 5.25
C GLY A 98 7.19 6.06 6.15
N ASN A 99 6.44 6.54 7.13
CA ASN A 99 6.96 7.53 8.05
C ASN A 99 7.68 6.91 9.27
N ALA A 100 8.22 7.75 10.15
CA ALA A 100 9.00 7.30 11.30
C ALA A 100 8.22 6.44 12.31
N LYS A 101 6.89 6.44 12.28
CA LYS A 101 6.04 5.60 13.14
C LYS A 101 5.65 4.28 12.48
N THR A 102 5.61 4.24 11.15
CA THR A 102 5.25 3.06 10.36
C THR A 102 6.19 1.88 10.65
N PHE A 103 7.51 2.08 10.59
CA PHE A 103 8.48 0.98 10.70
C PHE A 103 8.57 0.36 12.09
N PRO A 104 8.51 1.11 13.22
CA PRO A 104 8.36 0.50 14.54
C PRO A 104 7.11 -0.36 14.67
N MET A 105 5.97 0.08 14.11
CA MET A 105 4.73 -0.70 14.10
C MET A 105 4.87 -1.94 13.22
N LEU A 106 5.44 -1.81 12.03
CA LEU A 106 5.68 -2.93 11.11
C LEU A 106 6.45 -4.06 11.78
N LYS A 107 7.49 -3.75 12.58
CA LYS A 107 8.29 -4.72 13.32
C LYS A 107 7.54 -5.44 14.45
N LEU A 108 6.40 -4.92 14.90
CA LEU A 108 5.56 -5.62 15.88
C LEU A 108 4.72 -6.72 15.23
N TYR A 109 4.45 -6.61 13.94
CA TYR A 109 3.58 -7.52 13.21
C TYR A 109 4.34 -8.48 12.30
N PHE A 110 5.49 -8.06 11.78
CA PHE A 110 6.24 -8.80 10.78
C PHE A 110 7.73 -8.83 11.11
N ASP A 111 8.38 -9.95 10.87
CA ASP A 111 9.84 -10.09 10.94
C ASP A 111 10.43 -9.75 9.56
N LEU A 112 10.39 -8.45 9.22
CA LEU A 112 10.89 -7.94 7.94
C LEU A 112 12.16 -7.09 8.13
N ASP A 113 13.12 -7.28 7.24
CA ASP A 113 14.29 -6.39 7.16
C ASP A 113 13.87 -5.02 6.62
N THR A 114 13.99 -4.01 7.46
CA THR A 114 13.69 -2.61 7.12
C THR A 114 14.94 -1.76 6.91
N SER A 115 16.13 -2.38 6.76
CA SER A 115 17.39 -1.65 6.62
C SER A 115 17.46 -0.76 5.38
N ARG A 116 16.72 -1.13 4.31
CA ARG A 116 16.62 -0.37 3.06
C ARG A 116 15.33 0.45 2.96
N ALA A 117 14.56 0.53 4.04
CA ALA A 117 13.30 1.28 4.02
C ALA A 117 13.56 2.79 3.92
N LEU A 118 12.73 3.47 3.15
CA LEU A 118 12.75 4.92 2.99
C LEU A 118 11.79 5.55 3.99
N THR A 119 12.34 6.25 4.98
CA THR A 119 11.54 7.01 5.94
C THR A 119 11.26 8.41 5.40
N VAL A 120 9.97 8.74 5.24
CA VAL A 120 9.51 10.03 4.76
C VAL A 120 8.83 10.84 5.86
N LYS A 121 8.77 12.17 5.68
CA LYS A 121 8.14 13.14 6.57
C LYS A 121 7.28 14.11 5.77
N GLU A 122 6.61 15.01 6.49
CA GLU A 122 5.77 16.06 5.89
C GLU A 122 6.48 16.81 4.76
N GLY A 123 5.86 16.84 3.60
CA GLY A 123 6.32 17.54 2.40
C GLY A 123 7.46 16.87 1.63
N ASP A 124 7.96 15.71 2.08
CA ASP A 124 8.93 14.95 1.28
C ASP A 124 8.28 14.44 -0.02
N THR A 125 9.09 14.26 -1.06
CA THR A 125 8.61 13.76 -2.36
C THR A 125 9.32 12.49 -2.78
N LEU A 126 8.62 11.68 -3.59
CA LEU A 126 9.15 10.48 -4.23
C LEU A 126 8.88 10.57 -5.74
N LYS A 127 9.95 10.69 -6.52
CA LYS A 127 9.87 10.69 -7.98
C LYS A 127 9.82 9.27 -8.53
N LEU A 128 8.84 9.01 -9.40
CA LEU A 128 8.69 7.75 -10.10
C LEU A 128 9.07 7.86 -11.59
N GLY A 129 9.16 9.07 -12.10
CA GLY A 129 9.38 9.45 -13.49
C GLY A 129 8.55 10.68 -13.80
N ARG A 130 7.44 10.52 -14.52
CA ARG A 130 6.42 11.56 -14.74
C ARG A 130 5.64 11.86 -13.44
N HIS A 131 5.33 10.81 -12.69
CA HIS A 131 4.64 10.90 -11.41
C HIS A 131 5.61 11.33 -10.30
N GLU A 132 5.14 12.22 -9.43
CA GLU A 132 5.83 12.62 -8.20
C GLU A 132 4.84 12.64 -7.05
N LEU A 133 5.08 11.77 -6.09
CA LEU A 133 4.27 11.67 -4.87
C LEU A 133 4.79 12.66 -3.83
N THR A 134 3.93 13.47 -3.26
CA THR A 134 4.20 14.31 -2.08
C THR A 134 3.51 13.71 -0.88
N PHE A 135 4.24 13.51 0.22
CA PHE A 135 3.70 12.91 1.44
C PHE A 135 3.18 13.97 2.40
N VAL A 136 1.94 13.76 2.85
CA VAL A 136 1.24 14.62 3.82
C VAL A 136 0.93 13.78 5.05
N MET A 137 1.43 14.20 6.21
CA MET A 137 1.20 13.47 7.45
C MET A 137 -0.20 13.76 8.01
N ALA A 138 -0.94 12.72 8.34
CA ALA A 138 -2.27 12.79 8.91
C ALA A 138 -2.36 12.04 10.26
N PRO A 139 -1.51 12.38 11.26
CA PRO A 139 -1.43 11.64 12.51
C PRO A 139 -2.77 11.66 13.24
N MET A 140 -3.17 10.48 13.77
CA MET A 140 -4.44 10.26 14.46
C MET A 140 -5.70 10.41 13.58
N VAL A 141 -5.53 10.32 12.25
CA VAL A 141 -6.63 10.21 11.30
C VAL A 141 -6.56 8.83 10.58
N HIS A 142 -6.92 7.67 11.22
CA HIS A 142 -7.33 7.62 12.63
C HIS A 142 -6.23 7.03 13.53
N TRP A 143 -5.12 6.51 12.99
CA TRP A 143 -3.97 5.97 13.72
C TRP A 143 -2.76 6.94 13.68
N PRO A 144 -1.75 6.75 14.58
CA PRO A 144 -0.66 7.72 14.75
C PRO A 144 0.29 7.82 13.56
N GLU A 145 0.36 6.80 12.70
CA GLU A 145 1.28 6.73 11.55
C GLU A 145 0.63 7.08 10.21
N VAL A 146 -0.66 7.40 10.20
CA VAL A 146 -1.37 7.67 8.93
C VAL A 146 -0.72 8.80 8.16
N MET A 147 -0.52 8.57 6.86
CA MET A 147 -0.11 9.58 5.89
C MET A 147 -0.91 9.45 4.60
N VAL A 148 -0.94 10.51 3.83
CA VAL A 148 -1.59 10.59 2.52
C VAL A 148 -0.53 10.90 1.47
N SER A 149 -0.64 10.31 0.29
CA SER A 149 0.21 10.63 -0.85
C SER A 149 -0.57 11.42 -1.88
N TYR A 150 -0.06 12.61 -2.25
CA TYR A 150 -0.61 13.42 -3.31
C TYR A 150 0.24 13.25 -4.57
N ASP A 151 -0.38 12.81 -5.66
CA ASP A 151 0.27 12.73 -6.95
C ASP A 151 0.03 14.02 -7.75
N SER A 152 1.10 14.72 -8.07
CA SER A 152 1.02 16.00 -8.78
C SER A 152 0.69 15.83 -10.28
N CYS A 153 0.86 14.64 -10.84
CA CYS A 153 0.64 14.36 -12.25
C CYS A 153 -0.84 14.23 -12.61
N ASP A 154 -1.55 13.37 -11.89
CA ASP A 154 -2.95 13.04 -12.21
C ASP A 154 -3.96 13.69 -11.24
N LYS A 155 -3.49 14.34 -10.17
CA LYS A 155 -4.25 15.14 -9.16
C LYS A 155 -5.40 14.39 -8.51
#